data_4bb8d295fde22f8c8d819137c1201b88
#
_entry.id   4bb8d295fde22f8c8d819137c1201b88
#
_cell.length_a   1.000
_cell.length_b   1.000
_cell.length_c   1.000
_cell.angle_alpha   90.00
_cell.angle_beta   90.00
_cell.angle_gamma   90.00
#
_symmetry.space_group_name_H-M   'P 1'
#
loop_
_entity.id
_entity.type
_entity.pdbx_description
1 polymer ?
#
loop_
_entity_poly.entity_id
_entity_poly.type
_entity_poly.pdbx_seq_one_letter_code
_entity_poly.pdbx_strand_id
1 'polypeptide(L)'
;MATLLDDIDRRMAALGERVHEPEIGEVRDSARQVAQQAQQSVIAFQFYDRLVQRLDHVCQSLASLSELVTSPARRYNPGEWAALQQLIASKYTMVEERAMFDAVMRGMPVKDALEQYMTARMQEVEASGGDIELF
;
A
#
# COMPACT_ATOMS: atom_id res chain seq x y z
N MET A 1 25.55 49.31 25.87
CA MET A 1 25.40 48.03 25.15
C MET A 1 25.36 46.81 26.11
N ALA A 2 26.13 46.80 27.18
CA ALA A 2 26.13 45.74 28.20
C ALA A 2 24.77 45.56 28.92
N THR A 3 24.05 46.65 29.20
CA THR A 3 22.78 46.65 29.91
C THR A 3 21.62 46.02 29.12
N LEU A 4 21.65 46.03 27.80
CA LEU A 4 20.61 45.47 26.94
C LEU A 4 20.76 43.93 26.83
N LEU A 5 21.98 43.42 26.78
CA LEU A 5 22.27 41.98 26.81
C LEU A 5 21.91 41.37 28.17
N ASP A 6 22.22 42.06 29.28
CA ASP A 6 21.84 41.65 30.64
C ASP A 6 20.30 41.60 30.83
N ASP A 7 19.54 42.49 30.19
CA ASP A 7 18.09 42.51 30.26
C ASP A 7 17.48 41.36 29.40
N ILE A 8 18.07 41.06 28.24
CA ILE A 8 17.70 39.93 27.41
C ILE A 8 17.97 38.61 28.11
N ASP A 9 19.14 38.45 28.72
CA ASP A 9 19.50 37.22 29.45
C ASP A 9 18.60 37.00 30.65
N ARG A 10 18.24 38.05 31.41
CA ARG A 10 17.26 37.94 32.51
C ARG A 10 15.87 37.57 32.02
N ARG A 11 15.43 38.12 30.90
CA ARG A 11 14.12 37.78 30.33
C ARG A 11 14.09 36.35 29.76
N MET A 12 15.18 35.87 29.16
CA MET A 12 15.33 34.52 28.72
C MET A 12 15.36 33.52 29.90
N ALA A 13 16.07 33.84 30.97
CA ALA A 13 16.07 33.03 32.18
C ALA A 13 14.67 32.97 32.84
N ALA A 14 13.97 34.14 32.93
CA ALA A 14 12.62 34.20 33.44
C ALA A 14 11.57 33.50 32.55
N LEU A 15 11.79 33.45 31.25
CA LEU A 15 10.97 32.63 30.31
C LEU A 15 11.27 31.13 30.46
N GLY A 16 12.52 30.76 30.67
CA GLY A 16 12.91 29.35 30.95
C GLY A 16 12.36 28.82 32.25
N GLU A 17 12.26 29.67 33.32
CA GLU A 17 11.61 29.29 34.59
C GLU A 17 10.08 29.24 34.51
N ARG A 18 9.46 29.96 33.59
CA ARG A 18 7.98 29.98 33.40
C ARG A 18 7.44 28.86 32.54
N VAL A 19 8.29 28.26 31.73
CA VAL A 19 7.92 27.09 30.94
C VAL A 19 8.24 25.85 31.78
N HIS A 20 7.22 25.30 32.42
CA HIS A 20 7.36 24.06 33.19
C HIS A 20 7.91 22.96 32.29
N GLU A 21 9.08 22.39 32.59
CA GLU A 21 9.69 21.29 31.85
C GLU A 21 8.72 20.13 31.57
N PRO A 22 7.78 19.76 32.49
CA PRO A 22 6.78 18.75 32.21
C PRO A 22 5.80 19.15 31.09
N GLU A 23 5.41 20.41 30.97
CA GLU A 23 4.49 20.85 29.90
C GLU A 23 5.14 20.77 28.51
N ILE A 24 6.44 21.06 28.39
CA ILE A 24 7.19 20.87 27.14
C ILE A 24 7.29 19.37 26.81
N GLY A 25 7.48 18.52 27.80
CA GLY A 25 7.48 17.08 27.66
C GLY A 25 6.17 16.57 27.08
N GLU A 26 5.04 16.95 27.66
CA GLU A 26 3.69 16.58 27.21
C GLU A 26 3.40 17.06 25.78
N VAL A 27 3.75 18.30 25.45
CA VAL A 27 3.59 18.84 24.08
C VAL A 27 4.45 18.07 23.08
N ARG A 28 5.69 17.73 23.43
CA ARG A 28 6.57 16.94 22.59
C ARG A 28 6.05 15.53 22.35
N ASP A 29 5.54 14.88 23.40
CA ASP A 29 4.99 13.54 23.31
C ASP A 29 3.66 13.53 22.53
N SER A 30 2.82 14.54 22.71
CA SER A 30 1.62 14.74 21.90
C SER A 30 1.96 14.97 20.43
N ALA A 31 2.97 15.78 20.15
CA ALA A 31 3.42 16.03 18.76
C ALA A 31 3.97 14.75 18.10
N ARG A 32 4.71 13.92 18.84
CA ARG A 32 5.17 12.60 18.35
C ARG A 32 4.01 11.67 18.07
N GLN A 33 3.03 11.62 18.96
CA GLN A 33 1.84 10.80 18.77
C GLN A 33 1.03 11.23 17.55
N VAL A 34 0.83 12.53 17.35
CA VAL A 34 0.17 13.07 16.15
C VAL A 34 0.95 12.73 14.88
N ALA A 35 2.28 12.87 14.89
CA ALA A 35 3.11 12.50 13.76
C ALA A 35 3.00 11.00 13.43
N GLN A 36 2.99 10.14 14.44
CA GLN A 36 2.83 8.70 14.26
C GLN A 36 1.44 8.34 13.71
N GLN A 37 0.37 8.97 14.23
CA GLN A 37 -0.98 8.77 13.70
C GLN A 37 -1.12 9.27 12.26
N ALA A 38 -0.50 10.39 11.92
CA ALA A 38 -0.47 10.89 10.55
C ALA A 38 0.23 9.90 9.61
N GLN A 39 1.37 9.34 10.02
CA GLN A 39 2.08 8.32 9.25
C GLN A 39 1.24 7.06 9.03
N GLN A 40 0.57 6.57 10.08
CA GLN A 40 -0.34 5.42 9.96
C GLN A 40 -1.51 5.72 9.03
N SER A 41 -2.04 6.94 9.05
CA SER A 41 -3.10 7.37 8.13
C SER A 41 -2.64 7.37 6.68
N VAL A 42 -1.42 7.84 6.40
CA VAL A 42 -0.84 7.80 5.04
C VAL A 42 -0.72 6.36 4.54
N ILE A 43 -0.23 5.44 5.37
CA ILE A 43 -0.14 4.01 5.02
C ILE A 43 -1.53 3.43 4.75
N ALA A 44 -2.53 3.75 5.57
CA ALA A 44 -3.90 3.30 5.37
C ALA A 44 -4.51 3.82 4.05
N PHE A 45 -4.24 5.09 3.69
CA PHE A 45 -4.68 5.65 2.40
C PHE A 45 -4.00 4.97 1.22
N GLN A 46 -2.71 4.70 1.29
CA GLN A 46 -1.99 3.96 0.24
C GLN A 46 -2.57 2.55 0.05
N PHE A 47 -2.90 1.88 1.15
CA PHE A 47 -3.57 0.58 1.10
C PHE A 47 -4.94 0.69 0.42
N TYR A 48 -5.74 1.70 0.79
CA TYR A 48 -7.05 1.93 0.20
C TYR A 48 -6.97 2.17 -1.31
N ASP A 49 -6.04 3.01 -1.76
CA ASP A 49 -5.84 3.29 -3.18
C ASP A 49 -5.48 2.03 -3.97
N ARG A 50 -4.57 1.20 -3.44
CA ARG A 50 -4.21 -0.08 -4.07
C ARG A 50 -5.41 -1.04 -4.12
N LEU A 51 -6.21 -1.09 -3.06
CA LEU A 51 -7.41 -1.91 -3.02
C LEU A 51 -8.43 -1.48 -4.08
N VAL A 52 -8.69 -0.17 -4.20
CA VAL A 52 -9.59 0.39 -5.20
C VAL A 52 -9.10 0.06 -6.61
N GLN A 53 -7.82 0.22 -6.89
CA GLN A 53 -7.24 -0.13 -8.21
C GLN A 53 -7.42 -1.62 -8.52
N ARG A 54 -7.18 -2.50 -7.55
CA ARG A 54 -7.39 -3.94 -7.74
C ARG A 54 -8.86 -4.30 -8.02
N LEU A 55 -9.78 -3.69 -7.28
CA LEU A 55 -11.21 -3.87 -7.50
C LEU A 55 -11.63 -3.37 -8.89
N ASP A 56 -11.12 -2.24 -9.33
CA ASP A 56 -11.38 -1.70 -10.67
C ASP A 56 -10.86 -2.65 -11.76
N HIS A 57 -9.66 -3.20 -11.61
CA HIS A 57 -9.12 -4.22 -12.52
C HIS A 57 -10.01 -5.47 -12.58
N VAL A 58 -10.52 -5.94 -11.43
CA VAL A 58 -11.45 -7.08 -11.38
C VAL A 58 -12.75 -6.75 -12.10
N CYS A 59 -13.35 -5.58 -11.82
CA CYS A 59 -14.57 -5.14 -12.47
C CYS A 59 -14.41 -5.04 -13.99
N GLN A 60 -13.32 -4.45 -14.48
CA GLN A 60 -13.02 -4.36 -15.90
C GLN A 60 -12.81 -5.74 -16.53
N SER A 61 -12.13 -6.65 -15.85
CA SER A 61 -11.91 -8.02 -16.31
C SER A 61 -13.23 -8.79 -16.43
N LEU A 62 -14.12 -8.65 -15.44
CA LEU A 62 -15.45 -9.24 -15.47
C LEU A 62 -16.33 -8.63 -16.57
N ALA A 63 -16.27 -7.33 -16.79
CA ALA A 63 -16.99 -6.67 -17.89
C ALA A 63 -16.54 -7.21 -19.24
N SER A 64 -15.22 -7.30 -19.47
CA SER A 64 -14.66 -7.84 -20.71
C SER A 64 -15.02 -9.31 -20.92
N LEU A 65 -15.01 -10.12 -19.86
CA LEU A 65 -15.46 -11.51 -19.90
C LEU A 65 -16.95 -11.60 -20.24
N SER A 66 -17.79 -10.80 -19.60
CA SER A 66 -19.23 -10.74 -19.86
C SER A 66 -19.52 -10.40 -21.33
N GLU A 67 -18.82 -9.41 -21.87
CA GLU A 67 -18.96 -9.00 -23.26
C GLU A 67 -18.57 -10.11 -24.24
N LEU A 68 -17.48 -10.83 -23.94
CA LEU A 68 -17.04 -11.96 -24.74
C LEU A 68 -18.05 -13.11 -24.72
N VAL A 69 -18.55 -13.48 -23.53
CA VAL A 69 -19.49 -14.60 -23.37
C VAL A 69 -20.86 -14.31 -23.98
N THR A 70 -21.34 -13.08 -23.89
CA THR A 70 -22.65 -12.67 -24.43
C THR A 70 -22.66 -12.52 -25.95
N SER A 71 -21.49 -12.41 -26.59
CA SER A 71 -21.37 -12.31 -28.04
C SER A 71 -21.24 -13.71 -28.68
N PRO A 72 -22.24 -14.20 -29.43
CA PRO A 72 -22.16 -15.53 -30.07
C PRO A 72 -20.99 -15.65 -31.06
N ALA A 73 -20.63 -14.58 -31.74
CA ALA A 73 -19.53 -14.56 -32.72
C ALA A 73 -18.15 -14.65 -32.05
N ARG A 74 -17.99 -14.05 -30.88
CA ARG A 74 -16.71 -13.98 -30.13
C ARG A 74 -16.52 -15.18 -29.20
N ARG A 75 -17.61 -15.66 -28.60
CA ARG A 75 -17.59 -16.75 -27.60
C ARG A 75 -16.93 -18.04 -28.08
N TYR A 76 -17.07 -18.37 -29.36
CA TYR A 76 -16.50 -19.60 -29.94
C TYR A 76 -15.17 -19.33 -30.68
N ASN A 77 -14.63 -18.14 -30.61
CA ASN A 77 -13.36 -17.79 -31.24
C ASN A 77 -12.21 -17.94 -30.21
N PRO A 78 -11.28 -18.92 -30.38
CA PRO A 78 -10.16 -19.10 -29.46
C PRO A 78 -9.24 -17.88 -29.37
N GLY A 79 -9.11 -17.09 -30.43
CA GLY A 79 -8.31 -15.88 -30.46
C GLY A 79 -8.84 -14.80 -29.52
N GLU A 80 -10.16 -14.66 -29.40
CA GLU A 80 -10.79 -13.71 -28.47
C GLU A 80 -10.53 -14.08 -27.01
N TRP A 81 -10.54 -15.38 -26.69
CA TRP A 81 -10.18 -15.86 -25.36
C TRP A 81 -8.72 -15.62 -25.04
N ALA A 82 -7.81 -15.86 -25.98
CA ALA A 82 -6.38 -15.57 -25.82
C ALA A 82 -6.14 -14.07 -25.62
N ALA A 83 -6.83 -13.22 -26.38
CA ALA A 83 -6.75 -11.76 -26.24
C ALA A 83 -7.25 -11.30 -24.86
N LEU A 84 -8.36 -11.86 -24.36
CA LEU A 84 -8.87 -11.58 -23.01
C LEU A 84 -7.86 -11.99 -21.92
N GLN A 85 -7.25 -13.17 -22.03
CA GLN A 85 -6.23 -13.62 -21.10
C GLN A 85 -5.02 -12.68 -21.06
N GLN A 86 -4.54 -12.24 -22.22
CA GLN A 86 -3.45 -11.27 -22.33
C GLN A 86 -3.84 -9.91 -21.72
N LEU A 87 -5.06 -9.45 -21.96
CA LEU A 87 -5.59 -8.22 -21.38
C LEU A 87 -5.58 -8.29 -19.84
N ILE A 88 -6.08 -9.38 -19.26
CA ILE A 88 -6.08 -9.59 -17.81
C ILE A 88 -4.66 -9.66 -17.27
N ALA A 89 -3.78 -10.46 -17.89
CA ALA A 89 -2.39 -10.60 -17.49
C ALA A 89 -1.61 -9.27 -17.52
N SER A 90 -1.94 -8.39 -18.48
CA SER A 90 -1.28 -7.07 -18.59
C SER A 90 -1.59 -6.12 -17.43
N LYS A 91 -2.66 -6.37 -16.68
CA LYS A 91 -3.06 -5.56 -15.54
C LYS A 91 -2.27 -5.91 -14.26
N TYR A 92 -1.67 -7.09 -14.21
CA TYR A 92 -0.83 -7.47 -13.09
C TYR A 92 0.55 -6.83 -13.22
N THR A 93 0.91 -6.01 -12.25
CA THR A 93 2.19 -5.30 -12.23
C THR A 93 3.28 -6.08 -11.51
N MET A 94 2.90 -6.93 -10.55
CA MET A 94 3.85 -7.73 -9.77
C MET A 94 4.16 -9.05 -10.48
N VAL A 95 5.42 -9.48 -10.39
CA VAL A 95 5.90 -10.73 -11.00
C VAL A 95 5.18 -11.94 -10.43
N GLU A 96 4.96 -11.93 -9.12
CA GLU A 96 4.32 -13.01 -8.37
C GLU A 96 2.83 -13.12 -8.73
N GLU A 97 2.13 -12.00 -8.93
CA GLU A 97 0.74 -11.99 -9.39
C GLU A 97 0.60 -12.59 -10.78
N ARG A 98 1.53 -12.25 -11.69
CA ARG A 98 1.58 -12.87 -13.02
C ARG A 98 1.85 -14.36 -12.94
N ALA A 99 2.81 -14.78 -12.13
CA ALA A 99 3.14 -16.19 -11.94
C ALA A 99 1.94 -16.99 -11.40
N MET A 100 1.21 -16.42 -10.43
CA MET A 100 -0.04 -17.00 -9.91
C MET A 100 -1.10 -17.12 -11.01
N PHE A 101 -1.33 -16.05 -11.78
CA PHE A 101 -2.28 -16.06 -12.89
C PHE A 101 -1.92 -17.13 -13.92
N ASP A 102 -0.66 -17.19 -14.35
CA ASP A 102 -0.16 -18.16 -15.32
C ASP A 102 -0.28 -19.62 -14.80
N ALA A 103 -0.09 -19.83 -13.50
CA ALA A 103 -0.27 -21.14 -12.88
C ALA A 103 -1.74 -21.59 -12.93
N VAL A 104 -2.67 -20.70 -12.60
CA VAL A 104 -4.11 -20.96 -12.71
C VAL A 104 -4.52 -21.23 -14.16
N MET A 105 -4.01 -20.44 -15.10
CA MET A 105 -4.32 -20.63 -16.53
C MET A 105 -3.78 -21.96 -17.09
N ARG A 106 -2.71 -22.51 -16.50
CA ARG A 106 -2.20 -23.86 -16.82
C ARG A 106 -2.96 -24.99 -16.11
N GLY A 107 -3.99 -24.67 -15.35
CA GLY A 107 -4.86 -25.64 -14.68
C GLY A 107 -4.51 -25.92 -13.22
N MET A 108 -3.62 -25.14 -12.61
CA MET A 108 -3.38 -25.25 -11.17
C MET A 108 -4.63 -24.81 -10.40
N PRO A 109 -5.07 -25.55 -9.36
CA PRO A 109 -6.14 -25.09 -8.49
C PRO A 109 -5.82 -23.71 -7.89
N VAL A 110 -6.83 -22.83 -7.85
CA VAL A 110 -6.65 -21.46 -7.34
C VAL A 110 -6.09 -21.44 -5.92
N LYS A 111 -6.50 -22.40 -5.08
CA LYS A 111 -5.99 -22.52 -3.72
C LYS A 111 -4.48 -22.76 -3.69
N ASP A 112 -3.98 -23.68 -4.50
CA ASP A 112 -2.56 -24.04 -4.54
C ASP A 112 -1.72 -22.88 -5.11
N ALA A 113 -2.24 -22.21 -6.15
CA ALA A 113 -1.61 -21.02 -6.72
C ALA A 113 -1.53 -19.88 -5.70
N LEU A 114 -2.57 -19.68 -4.89
CA LEU A 114 -2.59 -18.70 -3.83
C LEU A 114 -1.60 -19.03 -2.70
N GLU A 115 -1.52 -20.28 -2.29
CA GLU A 115 -0.56 -20.74 -1.28
C GLU A 115 0.90 -20.51 -1.73
N GLN A 116 1.20 -20.79 -3.00
CA GLN A 116 2.51 -20.50 -3.59
C GLN A 116 2.81 -19.01 -3.60
N TYR A 117 1.85 -18.18 -3.99
CA TYR A 117 1.96 -16.73 -3.97
C TYR A 117 2.24 -16.20 -2.56
N MET A 118 1.48 -16.67 -1.56
CA MET A 118 1.66 -16.26 -0.17
C MET A 118 3.04 -16.67 0.39
N THR A 119 3.48 -17.88 0.07
CA THR A 119 4.80 -18.37 0.49
C THR A 119 5.94 -17.57 -0.12
N ALA A 120 5.88 -17.27 -1.41
CA ALA A 120 6.86 -16.45 -2.10
C ALA A 120 6.93 -15.03 -1.50
N ARG A 121 5.78 -14.45 -1.20
CA ARG A 121 5.67 -13.13 -0.57
C ARG A 121 6.25 -13.08 0.83
N MET A 122 6.00 -14.11 1.65
CA MET A 122 6.59 -14.21 2.99
C MET A 122 8.11 -14.33 2.95
N GLN A 123 8.67 -15.13 2.03
CA GLN A 123 10.10 -15.27 1.86
C GLN A 123 10.77 -13.96 1.41
N GLU A 124 10.11 -13.19 0.57
CA GLU A 124 10.61 -11.88 0.11
C GLU A 124 10.65 -10.86 1.26
N VAL A 125 9.62 -10.83 2.11
CA VAL A 125 9.56 -10.00 3.31
C VAL A 125 10.66 -10.38 4.31
N GLU A 126 10.89 -11.68 4.55
CA GLU A 126 11.96 -12.14 5.42
C GLU A 126 13.35 -11.78 4.85
N ALA A 127 13.55 -11.88 3.54
CA ALA A 127 14.80 -11.53 2.87
C ALA A 127 15.08 -10.01 2.87
N SER A 128 14.05 -9.18 2.88
CA SER A 128 14.16 -7.71 2.90
C SER A 128 14.35 -7.10 4.29
N GLY A 129 14.51 -7.94 5.35
CA GLY A 129 14.82 -7.46 6.70
C GLY A 129 13.62 -6.98 7.51
N GLY A 130 12.43 -7.42 7.19
CA GLY A 130 11.24 -7.29 8.04
C GLY A 130 10.53 -5.94 7.99
N ASP A 131 10.83 -5.07 7.05
CA ASP A 131 9.95 -3.96 6.71
C ASP A 131 8.78 -4.54 5.92
N ILE A 132 7.72 -4.85 6.65
CA ILE A 132 6.47 -5.35 6.07
C ILE A 132 5.80 -4.18 5.35
N GLU A 133 6.18 -3.93 4.11
CA GLU A 133 5.23 -3.36 3.17
C GLU A 133 4.17 -4.44 2.91
N LEU A 134 3.26 -4.59 3.86
CA LEU A 134 2.03 -5.35 3.66
C LEU A 134 1.25 -4.64 2.56
N PHE A 135 1.37 -5.20 1.35
CA PHE A 135 0.73 -4.82 0.08
C PHE A 135 1.44 -3.76 -0.76
#